data_5146a01d1cd550cb4537aeb633f718a8
#
_entry.id   5146a01d1cd550cb4537aeb633f718a8
#
_cell.length_a   1.000
_cell.length_b   1.000
_cell.length_c   1.000
_cell.angle_alpha   90.00
_cell.angle_beta   90.00
_cell.angle_gamma   90.00
#
_symmetry.space_group_name_H-M   'P 1'
#
loop_
_entity.id
_entity.type
_entity.pdbx_description
1 polymer ?
#
loop_
_entity_poly.entity_id
_entity_poly.type
_entity_poly.pdbx_seq_one_letter_code
_entity_poly.pdbx_strand_id
1 'polypeptide(L)'
;LSLSGLDDNAIVIDSTSKRYSMCGIRIGCVISRNKQLMATALKFAQARLSPPLLGQIAGEAALNTPESYFDEVRKEYLLRRDLLVEGLNNIPGVICPKPKGAFYAVAKLPIDNADKFAQWLLEEFDLNGKTVMLAPATGFYATPSTGSDQVRIAYVLNEEALSSAIVILTEALKVYPGRTI
;
A
#
# COMPACT_ATOMS: atom_id res chain seq x y z
N LEU A 1 19.18 5.05 14.01
CA LEU A 1 19.02 5.59 15.39
C LEU A 1 19.93 6.79 15.64
N SER A 2 19.93 7.76 14.73
CA SER A 2 20.77 8.96 14.80
C SER A 2 20.07 10.17 15.46
N LEU A 3 19.01 9.92 16.24
CA LEU A 3 18.31 10.99 16.97
C LEU A 3 19.09 11.30 18.26
N SER A 4 19.95 12.32 18.20
CA SER A 4 20.73 12.75 19.36
C SER A 4 19.84 13.14 20.54
N GLY A 5 20.12 12.61 21.71
CA GLY A 5 19.37 12.87 22.95
C GLY A 5 18.05 12.10 23.09
N LEU A 6 17.69 11.23 22.14
CA LEU A 6 16.46 10.43 22.18
C LEU A 6 16.72 8.92 22.19
N ASP A 7 17.91 8.50 22.61
CA ASP A 7 18.33 7.10 22.54
C ASP A 7 17.38 6.12 23.23
N ASP A 8 16.83 6.49 24.39
CA ASP A 8 15.88 5.66 25.15
C ASP A 8 14.45 5.74 24.61
N ASN A 9 14.12 6.75 23.81
CA ASN A 9 12.78 6.98 23.29
C ASN A 9 12.65 6.61 21.82
N ALA A 10 13.77 6.38 21.11
CA ALA A 10 13.75 6.04 19.69
C ALA A 10 13.57 4.52 19.51
N ILE A 11 12.53 4.18 18.71
CA ILE A 11 12.23 2.81 18.30
C ILE A 11 12.15 2.78 16.80
N VAL A 12 12.92 1.90 16.15
CA VAL A 12 12.83 1.62 14.73
C VAL A 12 12.12 0.30 14.53
N ILE A 13 11.10 0.31 13.72
CA ILE A 13 10.41 -0.89 13.23
C ILE A 13 10.66 -0.96 11.73
N ASP A 14 11.29 -2.02 11.28
CA ASP A 14 11.61 -2.22 9.86
C ASP A 14 11.15 -3.59 9.39
N SER A 15 11.02 -3.76 8.07
CA SER A 15 10.56 -4.98 7.44
C SER A 15 11.24 -5.21 6.09
N THR A 16 11.57 -6.45 5.81
CA THR A 16 12.06 -6.87 4.49
C THR A 16 10.97 -6.84 3.42
N SER A 17 9.71 -6.85 3.83
CA SER A 17 8.54 -7.01 2.95
C SER A 17 8.50 -6.03 1.78
N LYS A 18 8.78 -4.75 2.05
CA LYS A 18 8.64 -3.67 1.05
C LYS A 18 9.99 -3.30 0.43
N ARG A 19 11.04 -3.26 1.25
CA ARG A 19 12.39 -2.89 0.82
C ARG A 19 12.96 -3.86 -0.22
N TYR A 20 12.75 -5.16 -0.01
CA TYR A 20 13.33 -6.23 -0.83
C TYR A 20 12.28 -7.00 -1.65
N SER A 21 11.06 -6.50 -1.74
CA SER A 21 9.93 -7.22 -2.38
C SER A 21 9.69 -8.63 -1.81
N MET A 22 9.97 -8.81 -0.51
CA MET A 22 10.01 -10.11 0.17
C MET A 22 8.86 -10.26 1.19
N CYS A 23 7.65 -9.86 0.84
CA CYS A 23 6.51 -9.91 1.77
C CYS A 23 6.16 -11.33 2.25
N GLY A 24 6.45 -12.35 1.43
CA GLY A 24 6.16 -13.76 1.73
C GLY A 24 7.06 -14.38 2.79
N ILE A 25 8.27 -13.87 3.02
CA ILE A 25 9.21 -14.46 3.98
C ILE A 25 8.90 -14.11 5.45
N ARG A 26 8.04 -13.12 5.70
CA ARG A 26 7.54 -12.75 7.03
C ARG A 26 8.61 -12.33 8.02
N ILE A 27 9.58 -11.52 7.62
CA ILE A 27 10.69 -11.03 8.42
C ILE A 27 10.57 -9.51 8.62
N GLY A 28 10.78 -9.10 9.86
CA GLY A 28 10.93 -7.70 10.28
C GLY A 28 11.72 -7.64 11.56
N CYS A 29 12.05 -6.43 12.00
CA CYS A 29 12.80 -6.21 13.21
C CYS A 29 12.31 -4.99 14.00
N VAL A 30 12.55 -5.04 15.31
CA VAL A 30 12.41 -3.91 16.24
C VAL A 30 13.79 -3.60 16.78
N ILE A 31 14.21 -2.35 16.71
CA ILE A 31 15.53 -1.90 17.13
C ILE A 31 15.36 -0.69 18.05
N SER A 32 15.96 -0.76 19.24
CA SER A 32 16.02 0.38 20.18
C SER A 32 17.28 0.27 21.04
N ARG A 33 17.74 1.40 21.55
CA ARG A 33 18.79 1.46 22.56
C ARG A 33 18.23 1.31 23.97
N ASN A 34 16.92 1.45 24.16
CA ASN A 34 16.23 1.25 25.42
C ASN A 34 16.28 -0.23 25.82
N LYS A 35 17.14 -0.57 26.79
CA LYS A 35 17.36 -1.94 27.24
C LYS A 35 16.12 -2.57 27.87
N GLN A 36 15.35 -1.78 28.64
CA GLN A 36 14.12 -2.26 29.28
C GLN A 36 13.06 -2.63 28.25
N LEU A 37 12.86 -1.76 27.25
CA LEU A 37 11.95 -2.03 26.13
C LEU A 37 12.37 -3.30 25.38
N MET A 38 13.66 -3.42 25.04
CA MET A 38 14.15 -4.59 24.30
C MET A 38 14.04 -5.89 25.09
N ALA A 39 14.29 -5.86 26.42
CA ALA A 39 14.09 -7.02 27.28
C ALA A 39 12.62 -7.45 27.34
N THR A 40 11.69 -6.49 27.35
CA THR A 40 10.24 -6.76 27.32
C THR A 40 9.82 -7.29 25.96
N ALA A 41 10.27 -6.66 24.86
CA ALA A 41 9.99 -7.11 23.50
C ALA A 41 10.47 -8.55 23.25
N LEU A 42 11.63 -8.91 23.82
CA LEU A 42 12.17 -10.28 23.72
C LEU A 42 11.23 -11.32 24.37
N LYS A 43 10.61 -11.01 25.52
CA LYS A 43 9.65 -11.92 26.17
C LYS A 43 8.43 -12.18 25.28
N PHE A 44 7.89 -11.15 24.61
CA PHE A 44 6.82 -11.31 23.64
C PHE A 44 7.26 -12.10 22.39
N ALA A 45 8.47 -11.84 21.91
CA ALA A 45 9.03 -12.58 20.79
C ALA A 45 9.20 -14.09 21.11
N GLN A 46 9.67 -14.40 22.32
CA GLN A 46 9.79 -15.80 22.79
C GLN A 46 8.42 -16.47 22.94
N ALA A 47 7.40 -15.78 23.43
CA ALA A 47 6.04 -16.32 23.54
C ALA A 47 5.43 -16.62 22.16
N ARG A 48 5.76 -15.80 21.14
CA ARG A 48 5.31 -16.00 19.75
C ARG A 48 6.13 -17.05 19.00
N LEU A 49 7.28 -17.43 19.50
CA LEU A 49 8.33 -18.24 18.86
C LEU A 49 9.10 -17.48 17.75
N SER A 50 10.15 -18.12 17.24
CA SER A 50 11.03 -17.53 16.25
C SER A 50 10.35 -17.36 14.89
N PRO A 51 10.75 -16.38 14.07
CA PRO A 51 10.37 -16.32 12.67
C PRO A 51 10.84 -17.56 11.89
N PRO A 52 10.26 -17.86 10.70
CA PRO A 52 10.66 -19.00 9.89
C PRO A 52 12.16 -18.97 9.57
N LEU A 53 12.87 -20.09 9.74
CA LEU A 53 14.32 -20.18 9.50
C LEU A 53 14.70 -19.76 8.09
N LEU A 54 13.99 -20.25 7.07
CA LEU A 54 14.25 -19.86 5.68
C LEU A 54 14.08 -18.36 5.45
N GLY A 55 13.12 -17.75 6.14
CA GLY A 55 12.92 -16.31 6.10
C GLY A 55 14.09 -15.53 6.72
N GLN A 56 14.67 -16.03 7.80
CA GLN A 56 15.85 -15.43 8.43
C GLN A 56 17.07 -15.49 7.51
N ILE A 57 17.34 -16.65 6.90
CA ILE A 57 18.43 -16.83 5.93
C ILE A 57 18.25 -15.90 4.72
N ALA A 58 17.03 -15.82 4.17
CA ALA A 58 16.74 -14.92 3.07
C ALA A 58 16.89 -13.43 3.48
N GLY A 59 16.47 -13.08 4.70
CA GLY A 59 16.63 -11.73 5.25
C GLY A 59 18.10 -11.34 5.45
N GLU A 60 18.94 -12.25 5.89
CA GLU A 60 20.38 -12.04 6.00
C GLU A 60 21.03 -11.86 4.61
N ALA A 61 20.70 -12.72 3.65
CA ALA A 61 21.19 -12.59 2.28
C ALA A 61 20.77 -11.27 1.63
N ALA A 62 19.59 -10.75 1.95
CA ALA A 62 19.09 -9.47 1.42
C ALA A 62 19.96 -8.27 1.82
N LEU A 63 20.75 -8.35 2.90
CA LEU A 63 21.68 -7.28 3.28
C LEU A 63 22.78 -7.04 2.24
N ASN A 64 23.04 -8.01 1.38
CA ASN A 64 24.02 -7.92 0.29
C ASN A 64 23.39 -7.47 -1.04
N THR A 65 22.13 -7.04 -1.04
CA THR A 65 21.45 -6.54 -2.25
C THR A 65 22.16 -5.28 -2.77
N PRO A 66 22.58 -5.24 -4.05
CA PRO A 66 23.27 -4.09 -4.59
C PRO A 66 22.37 -2.86 -4.69
N GLU A 67 22.96 -1.67 -4.57
CA GLU A 67 22.22 -0.40 -4.63
C GLU A 67 21.45 -0.22 -5.95
N SER A 68 21.97 -0.76 -7.05
CA SER A 68 21.30 -0.73 -8.35
C SER A 68 19.89 -1.34 -8.34
N TYR A 69 19.66 -2.38 -7.54
CA TYR A 69 18.33 -2.95 -7.37
C TYR A 69 17.32 -1.93 -6.83
N PHE A 70 17.72 -1.17 -5.82
CA PHE A 70 16.82 -0.16 -5.23
C PHE A 70 16.55 0.99 -6.19
N ASP A 71 17.54 1.37 -7.00
CA ASP A 71 17.37 2.39 -8.03
C ASP A 71 16.44 1.93 -9.14
N GLU A 72 16.54 0.69 -9.59
CA GLU A 72 15.64 0.09 -10.59
C GLU A 72 14.21 -0.01 -10.06
N VAL A 73 14.03 -0.54 -8.86
CA VAL A 73 12.70 -0.63 -8.21
C VAL A 73 12.09 0.75 -8.04
N ARG A 74 12.87 1.75 -7.63
CA ARG A 74 12.39 3.12 -7.49
C ARG A 74 11.93 3.71 -8.82
N LYS A 75 12.71 3.55 -9.89
CA LYS A 75 12.34 4.02 -11.24
C LYS A 75 11.03 3.38 -11.70
N GLU A 76 10.90 2.08 -11.55
CA GLU A 76 9.69 1.35 -11.93
C GLU A 76 8.45 1.84 -11.17
N TYR A 77 8.55 2.00 -9.85
CA TYR A 77 7.42 2.53 -9.07
C TYR A 77 7.08 3.99 -9.36
N LEU A 78 8.04 4.80 -9.77
CA LEU A 78 7.77 6.16 -10.22
C LEU A 78 6.94 6.16 -11.52
N LEU A 79 7.27 5.29 -12.48
CA LEU A 79 6.52 5.14 -13.74
C LEU A 79 5.08 4.68 -13.45
N ARG A 80 4.91 3.63 -12.67
CA ARG A 80 3.59 3.11 -12.29
C ARG A 80 2.74 4.14 -11.56
N ARG A 81 3.35 4.88 -10.62
CA ARG A 81 2.69 5.97 -9.90
C ARG A 81 2.17 7.04 -10.84
N ASP A 82 3.04 7.50 -11.72
CA ASP A 82 2.73 8.61 -12.61
C ASP A 82 1.63 8.21 -13.61
N LEU A 83 1.72 7.01 -14.19
CA LEU A 83 0.69 6.42 -15.02
C LEU A 83 -0.67 6.36 -14.30
N LEU A 84 -0.69 5.83 -13.07
CA LEU A 84 -1.94 5.72 -12.29
C LEU A 84 -2.53 7.10 -11.98
N VAL A 85 -1.70 8.01 -11.45
CA VAL A 85 -2.18 9.33 -11.01
C VAL A 85 -2.69 10.16 -12.18
N GLU A 86 -1.99 10.16 -13.31
CA GLU A 86 -2.42 10.85 -14.53
C GLU A 86 -3.70 10.23 -15.07
N GLY A 87 -3.76 8.90 -15.18
CA GLY A 87 -4.94 8.20 -15.67
C GLY A 87 -6.18 8.45 -14.81
N LEU A 88 -6.05 8.42 -13.48
CA LEU A 88 -7.15 8.69 -12.56
C LEU A 88 -7.62 10.15 -12.63
N ASN A 89 -6.71 11.11 -12.67
CA ASN A 89 -7.08 12.53 -12.74
C ASN A 89 -7.70 12.94 -14.09
N ASN A 90 -7.59 12.11 -15.11
CA ASN A 90 -8.28 12.31 -16.39
C ASN A 90 -9.75 11.84 -16.34
N ILE A 91 -10.16 11.13 -15.29
CA ILE A 91 -11.57 10.73 -15.10
C ILE A 91 -12.33 11.90 -14.47
N PRO A 92 -13.44 12.38 -15.07
CA PRO A 92 -14.21 13.49 -14.52
C PRO A 92 -14.63 13.26 -13.06
N GLY A 93 -14.36 14.23 -12.19
CA GLY A 93 -14.71 14.20 -10.77
C GLY A 93 -13.76 13.39 -9.88
N VAL A 94 -12.76 12.69 -10.42
CA VAL A 94 -11.74 12.01 -9.64
C VAL A 94 -10.63 12.99 -9.25
N ILE A 95 -10.19 12.90 -7.99
CA ILE A 95 -9.05 13.66 -7.46
C ILE A 95 -8.07 12.67 -6.83
N CYS A 96 -6.91 12.54 -7.42
CA CYS A 96 -5.83 11.67 -6.92
C CYS A 96 -4.55 12.49 -6.72
N PRO A 97 -4.25 12.94 -5.50
CA PRO A 97 -2.99 13.60 -5.19
C PRO A 97 -1.79 12.67 -5.45
N LYS A 98 -0.71 13.22 -6.01
CA LYS A 98 0.50 12.44 -6.32
C LYS A 98 1.22 12.04 -5.03
N PRO A 99 1.33 10.74 -4.70
CA PRO A 99 2.05 10.27 -3.52
C PRO A 99 3.54 10.58 -3.61
N LYS A 100 4.14 10.94 -2.47
CA LYS A 100 5.59 11.20 -2.38
C LYS A 100 6.40 9.95 -1.99
N GLY A 101 5.75 8.87 -1.61
CA GLY A 101 6.39 7.62 -1.19
C GLY A 101 5.41 6.45 -1.16
N ALA A 102 5.89 5.29 -0.75
CA ALA A 102 5.19 4.00 -0.78
C ALA A 102 4.73 3.61 -2.20
N PHE A 103 3.74 2.73 -2.31
CA PHE A 103 3.13 2.29 -3.57
C PHE A 103 1.59 2.31 -3.48
N TYR A 104 1.05 3.23 -2.67
CA TYR A 104 -0.37 3.47 -2.52
C TYR A 104 -0.73 4.89 -2.91
N ALA A 105 -1.84 5.05 -3.62
CA ALA A 105 -2.52 6.31 -3.83
C ALA A 105 -3.87 6.28 -3.12
N VAL A 106 -4.33 7.42 -2.63
CA VAL A 106 -5.69 7.62 -2.16
C VAL A 106 -6.37 8.54 -3.14
N ALA A 107 -7.44 8.06 -3.75
CA ALA A 107 -8.22 8.83 -4.71
C ALA A 107 -9.62 9.10 -4.15
N LYS A 108 -10.10 10.33 -4.31
CA LYS A 108 -11.48 10.71 -4.14
C LYS A 108 -12.21 10.44 -5.44
N LEU A 109 -13.33 9.73 -5.37
CA LEU A 109 -14.16 9.37 -6.51
C LEU A 109 -15.52 10.09 -6.47
N PRO A 110 -16.17 10.33 -7.60
CA PRO A 110 -17.51 10.92 -7.67
C PRO A 110 -18.60 9.89 -7.35
N ILE A 111 -18.61 9.38 -6.14
CA ILE A 111 -19.50 8.31 -5.65
C ILE A 111 -20.12 8.67 -4.30
N ASP A 112 -21.25 8.08 -4.00
CA ASP A 112 -21.98 8.26 -2.74
C ASP A 112 -21.27 7.56 -1.56
N ASN A 113 -20.75 6.36 -1.80
CA ASN A 113 -20.12 5.54 -0.77
C ASN A 113 -19.11 4.54 -1.35
N ALA A 114 -17.88 4.59 -0.85
CA ALA A 114 -16.77 3.76 -1.36
C ALA A 114 -16.92 2.27 -1.03
N ASP A 115 -17.54 1.92 0.10
CA ASP A 115 -17.79 0.52 0.47
C ASP A 115 -18.81 -0.10 -0.46
N LYS A 116 -19.91 0.62 -0.74
CA LYS A 116 -20.94 0.19 -1.70
C LYS A 116 -20.39 0.08 -3.11
N PHE A 117 -19.59 1.07 -3.53
CA PHE A 117 -18.95 1.04 -4.85
C PHE A 117 -18.00 -0.15 -5.01
N ALA A 118 -17.15 -0.41 -4.00
CA ALA A 118 -16.24 -1.54 -4.03
C ALA A 118 -16.99 -2.89 -4.06
N GLN A 119 -18.09 -3.02 -3.32
CA GLN A 119 -18.93 -4.20 -3.35
C GLN A 119 -19.59 -4.37 -4.72
N TRP A 120 -20.21 -3.32 -5.24
CA TRP A 120 -20.86 -3.33 -6.55
C TRP A 120 -19.90 -3.70 -7.69
N LEU A 121 -18.64 -3.19 -7.66
CA LEU A 121 -17.61 -3.58 -8.62
C LEU A 121 -17.35 -5.09 -8.67
N LEU A 122 -17.47 -5.77 -7.54
CA LEU A 122 -17.19 -7.21 -7.44
C LEU A 122 -18.40 -8.09 -7.73
N GLU A 123 -19.61 -7.60 -7.44
CA GLU A 123 -20.84 -8.39 -7.50
C GLU A 123 -21.63 -8.16 -8.79
N GLU A 124 -21.59 -6.94 -9.33
CA GLU A 124 -22.50 -6.53 -10.39
C GLU A 124 -21.79 -6.00 -11.65
N PHE A 125 -20.60 -5.41 -11.51
CA PHE A 125 -19.93 -4.78 -12.65
C PHE A 125 -18.97 -5.73 -13.35
N ASP A 126 -19.08 -5.76 -14.67
CA ASP A 126 -18.18 -6.50 -15.56
C ASP A 126 -17.90 -5.68 -16.84
N LEU A 127 -16.64 -5.61 -17.22
CA LEU A 127 -16.20 -5.09 -18.50
C LEU A 127 -15.39 -6.16 -19.23
N ASN A 128 -16.02 -6.90 -20.14
CA ASN A 128 -15.40 -7.96 -20.92
C ASN A 128 -14.75 -9.06 -20.04
N GLY A 129 -15.45 -9.52 -19.01
CA GLY A 129 -14.97 -10.53 -18.07
C GLY A 129 -13.96 -10.01 -17.04
N LYS A 130 -13.88 -8.69 -16.84
CA LYS A 130 -12.91 -8.07 -15.94
C LYS A 130 -13.56 -7.03 -15.04
N THR A 131 -13.09 -6.96 -13.80
CA THR A 131 -13.38 -5.87 -12.87
C THR A 131 -12.12 -5.45 -12.11
N VAL A 132 -12.24 -4.45 -11.23
CA VAL A 132 -11.16 -3.99 -10.36
C VAL A 132 -11.53 -4.14 -8.89
N MET A 133 -10.54 -4.46 -8.06
CA MET A 133 -10.68 -4.52 -6.61
C MET A 133 -10.04 -3.27 -6.00
N LEU A 134 -10.82 -2.53 -5.21
CA LEU A 134 -10.40 -1.31 -4.53
C LEU A 134 -10.54 -1.49 -3.01
N ALA A 135 -9.73 -0.77 -2.25
CA ALA A 135 -9.87 -0.73 -0.80
C ALA A 135 -10.58 0.57 -0.38
N PRO A 136 -11.83 0.51 0.11
CA PRO A 136 -12.52 1.68 0.65
C PRO A 136 -11.70 2.33 1.76
N ALA A 137 -11.66 3.66 1.81
CA ALA A 137 -10.81 4.37 2.75
C ALA A 137 -11.47 4.68 4.11
N THR A 138 -12.74 4.40 4.28
CA THR A 138 -13.50 4.65 5.52
C THR A 138 -12.83 4.07 6.76
N GLY A 139 -12.31 2.84 6.65
CA GLY A 139 -11.62 2.15 7.75
C GLY A 139 -10.21 2.68 8.07
N PHE A 140 -9.68 3.63 7.31
CA PHE A 140 -8.35 4.22 7.56
C PHE A 140 -8.40 5.50 8.38
N TYR A 141 -9.58 6.06 8.61
CA TYR A 141 -9.78 7.30 9.36
C TYR A 141 -10.37 7.03 10.75
N ALA A 142 -9.85 7.74 11.76
CA ALA A 142 -10.41 7.68 13.12
C ALA A 142 -11.72 8.47 13.24
N THR A 143 -11.91 9.51 12.42
CA THR A 143 -13.13 10.31 12.41
C THR A 143 -14.20 9.62 11.59
N PRO A 144 -15.38 9.35 12.16
CA PRO A 144 -16.50 8.72 11.43
C PRO A 144 -16.87 9.50 10.16
N SER A 145 -17.28 8.78 9.14
CA SER A 145 -17.71 9.30 7.82
C SER A 145 -16.63 9.99 6.99
N THR A 146 -15.39 10.10 7.50
CA THR A 146 -14.26 10.57 6.69
C THR A 146 -13.86 9.49 5.68
N GLY A 147 -13.58 9.90 4.45
CA GLY A 147 -13.15 8.99 3.38
C GLY A 147 -14.27 8.14 2.77
N SER A 148 -15.55 8.49 3.00
CA SER A 148 -16.70 7.77 2.45
C SER A 148 -16.74 7.75 0.92
N ASP A 149 -16.11 8.70 0.26
CA ASP A 149 -15.95 8.81 -1.20
C ASP A 149 -14.51 8.56 -1.68
N GLN A 150 -13.67 7.94 -0.81
CA GLN A 150 -12.27 7.71 -1.11
C GLN A 150 -11.94 6.22 -1.15
N VAL A 151 -10.98 5.90 -2.01
CA VAL A 151 -10.43 4.54 -2.13
C VAL A 151 -8.91 4.58 -2.10
N ARG A 152 -8.29 3.55 -1.51
CA ARG A 152 -6.86 3.32 -1.63
C ARG A 152 -6.59 2.35 -2.76
N ILE A 153 -5.66 2.71 -3.63
CA ILE A 153 -5.22 1.92 -4.78
C ILE A 153 -3.73 1.61 -4.63
N ALA A 154 -3.35 0.35 -4.83
CA ALA A 154 -1.96 -0.06 -4.87
C ALA A 154 -1.47 -0.13 -6.32
N TYR A 155 -0.41 0.62 -6.67
CA TYR A 155 0.17 0.58 -8.02
C TYR A 155 1.31 -0.44 -8.15
N VAL A 156 1.00 -1.68 -7.75
CA VAL A 156 1.95 -2.81 -7.73
C VAL A 156 1.95 -3.65 -9.01
N LEU A 157 0.94 -3.48 -9.85
CA LEU A 157 0.83 -4.16 -11.14
C LEU A 157 1.73 -3.50 -12.18
N ASN A 158 2.02 -4.21 -13.29
CA ASN A 158 2.73 -3.63 -14.42
C ASN A 158 1.89 -2.54 -15.13
N GLU A 159 2.50 -1.77 -16.02
CA GLU A 159 1.87 -0.63 -16.69
C GLU A 159 0.65 -1.03 -17.53
N GLU A 160 0.68 -2.18 -18.20
CA GLU A 160 -0.42 -2.70 -19.01
C GLU A 160 -1.65 -2.99 -18.13
N ALA A 161 -1.45 -3.69 -17.02
CA ALA A 161 -2.52 -4.02 -16.09
C ALA A 161 -3.07 -2.77 -15.39
N LEU A 162 -2.21 -1.80 -15.04
CA LEU A 162 -2.64 -0.51 -14.48
C LEU A 162 -3.47 0.28 -15.49
N SER A 163 -3.04 0.34 -16.76
CA SER A 163 -3.79 1.00 -17.84
C SER A 163 -5.16 0.35 -18.02
N SER A 164 -5.21 -0.98 -18.03
CA SER A 164 -6.48 -1.74 -18.10
C SER A 164 -7.38 -1.42 -16.90
N ALA A 165 -6.83 -1.37 -15.68
CA ALA A 165 -7.59 -1.05 -14.47
C ALA A 165 -8.18 0.38 -14.52
N ILE A 166 -7.44 1.36 -15.06
CA ILE A 166 -7.92 2.73 -15.24
C ILE A 166 -9.11 2.76 -16.23
N VAL A 167 -9.02 2.03 -17.34
CA VAL A 167 -10.13 1.92 -18.31
C VAL A 167 -11.36 1.30 -17.65
N ILE A 168 -11.19 0.19 -16.93
CA ILE A 168 -12.28 -0.50 -16.22
C ILE A 168 -12.94 0.44 -15.22
N LEU A 169 -12.14 1.14 -14.41
CA LEU A 169 -12.65 2.10 -13.43
C LEU A 169 -13.37 3.27 -14.09
N THR A 170 -12.87 3.76 -15.22
CA THR A 170 -13.50 4.82 -15.99
C THR A 170 -14.91 4.41 -16.45
N GLU A 171 -15.04 3.21 -17.02
CA GLU A 171 -16.35 2.71 -17.48
C GLU A 171 -17.28 2.40 -16.30
N ALA A 172 -16.76 1.83 -15.21
CA ALA A 172 -17.53 1.58 -14.00
C ALA A 172 -18.13 2.87 -13.41
N LEU A 173 -17.35 3.95 -13.31
CA LEU A 173 -17.82 5.23 -12.80
C LEU A 173 -18.90 5.89 -13.67
N LYS A 174 -18.98 5.55 -14.96
CA LYS A 174 -20.08 6.06 -15.84
C LYS A 174 -21.43 5.44 -15.52
N VAL A 175 -21.44 4.17 -15.09
CA VAL A 175 -22.67 3.38 -14.94
C VAL A 175 -23.03 3.05 -13.49
N TYR A 176 -22.20 3.42 -12.54
CA TYR A 176 -22.46 3.19 -11.11
C TYR A 176 -23.72 3.93 -10.66
N PRO A 177 -24.70 3.23 -10.03
CA PRO A 177 -25.96 3.86 -9.60
C PRO A 177 -25.82 4.96 -8.56
N GLY A 178 -24.77 4.91 -7.73
CA GLY A 178 -24.46 5.90 -6.69
C GLY A 178 -23.49 7.00 -7.14
N ARG A 179 -23.38 7.24 -8.45
CA ARG A 179 -22.57 8.33 -9.00
C ARG A 179 -23.12 9.70 -8.60
N THR A 180 -22.22 10.66 -8.29
CA THR A 180 -22.59 12.00 -7.75
C THR A 180 -22.43 13.14 -8.77
N ILE A 181 -21.93 12.89 -9.97
CA ILE A 181 -21.77 13.88 -11.07
C ILE A 181 -22.25 13.33 -12.39
#